data_a3b910317f5e45a7384d4772cac4fd5a
#
_entry.id   a3b910317f5e45a7384d4772cac4fd5a
#
_cell.length_a   1.000
_cell.length_b   1.000
_cell.length_c   1.000
_cell.angle_alpha   90.00
_cell.angle_beta   90.00
_cell.angle_gamma   90.00
#
_symmetry.space_group_name_H-M   'P 1'
#
loop_
_entity.id
_entity.type
_entity.pdbx_description
1 polymer ?
#
loop_
_entity_poly.entity_id
_entity_poly.type
_entity_poly.pdbx_seq_one_letter_code
_entity_poly.pdbx_strand_id
1 'polypeptide(L)'
;MSHYSEDDLESISDIRHLVTAAAAIARLDEALVRTERADSIYHAGALRAESISIAALEGSLVRMEALSRLLGDRQATNLDRSVRLAADIHDALERVSTWGAEPPSSEEIRHLFDLSDASSGRRLKQDLVWVLEEDCLWLYNELLAFMEKPNPWDAIENVRSLWTSGRFLGTAKRMSLLVSGWMIGHGLGCANPVIGLGTAMIRDTDGFRQASQDRISWLAMVGHALGTIGKEGLQRLVDGNASRVSMLALCPPEKSSSSVARTIDFMMKTPVFRKPALEKALGLTTRGAQVVLDKLEEADVVEVDGTDRKRTYVCRRAF
;
A
#
# COMPACT_ATOMS: atom_id res chain seq x y z
N MET A 1 -48.92 3.38 -6.78
CA MET A 1 -47.62 3.36 -7.48
C MET A 1 -46.88 4.62 -7.06
N SER A 2 -45.90 4.50 -6.17
CA SER A 2 -45.07 5.62 -5.72
C SER A 2 -44.13 5.98 -6.89
N HIS A 3 -44.29 7.19 -7.42
CA HIS A 3 -43.32 7.75 -8.36
C HIS A 3 -42.03 8.05 -7.56
N TYR A 4 -41.01 7.26 -7.76
CA TYR A 4 -39.65 7.65 -7.37
C TYR A 4 -39.21 8.82 -8.25
N SER A 5 -38.65 9.86 -7.66
CA SER A 5 -38.06 10.96 -8.39
C SER A 5 -36.77 10.48 -9.11
N GLU A 6 -36.32 11.20 -10.14
CA GLU A 6 -35.02 10.90 -10.77
C GLU A 6 -33.87 10.93 -9.75
N ASP A 7 -33.92 11.82 -8.76
CA ASP A 7 -32.95 11.92 -7.66
C ASP A 7 -32.96 10.66 -6.77
N ASP A 8 -34.14 10.03 -6.55
CA ASP A 8 -34.27 8.77 -5.80
C ASP A 8 -33.65 7.60 -6.57
N LEU A 9 -33.74 7.60 -7.89
CA LEU A 9 -33.19 6.54 -8.75
C LEU A 9 -31.66 6.64 -8.85
N GLU A 10 -31.11 7.84 -8.93
CA GLU A 10 -29.65 8.07 -8.87
C GLU A 10 -29.09 7.61 -7.51
N SER A 11 -29.75 8.00 -6.40
CA SER A 11 -29.38 7.56 -5.05
C SER A 11 -29.38 6.02 -4.89
N ILE A 12 -30.35 5.33 -5.50
CA ILE A 12 -30.41 3.86 -5.47
C ILE A 12 -29.27 3.24 -6.31
N SER A 13 -28.91 3.84 -7.45
CA SER A 13 -27.80 3.39 -8.27
C SER A 13 -26.46 3.49 -7.52
N ASP A 14 -26.22 4.59 -6.83
CA ASP A 14 -25.01 4.84 -6.04
C ASP A 14 -24.88 3.86 -4.87
N ILE A 15 -25.98 3.56 -4.18
CA ILE A 15 -26.02 2.53 -3.14
C ILE A 15 -25.66 1.15 -3.69
N ARG A 16 -26.15 0.77 -4.88
CA ARG A 16 -25.79 -0.52 -5.49
C ARG A 16 -24.29 -0.62 -5.81
N HIS A 17 -23.67 0.44 -6.32
CA HIS A 17 -22.25 0.47 -6.59
C HIS A 17 -21.43 0.26 -5.31
N LEU A 18 -21.80 0.93 -4.22
CA LEU A 18 -21.10 0.77 -2.93
C LEU A 18 -21.31 -0.60 -2.31
N VAL A 19 -22.52 -1.18 -2.37
CA VAL A 19 -22.77 -2.54 -1.91
C VAL A 19 -21.93 -3.55 -2.71
N THR A 20 -21.85 -3.36 -4.03
CA THR A 20 -21.04 -4.23 -4.89
C THR A 20 -19.55 -4.08 -4.58
N ALA A 21 -19.10 -2.87 -4.30
CA ALA A 21 -17.73 -2.56 -3.91
C ALA A 21 -17.39 -3.19 -2.55
N ALA A 22 -18.26 -3.00 -1.56
CA ALA A 22 -18.12 -3.60 -0.24
C ALA A 22 -18.01 -5.13 -0.32
N ALA A 23 -18.86 -5.77 -1.13
CA ALA A 23 -18.80 -7.21 -1.36
C ALA A 23 -17.49 -7.65 -2.05
N ALA A 24 -16.94 -6.86 -2.97
CA ALA A 24 -15.67 -7.15 -3.62
C ALA A 24 -14.48 -7.05 -2.63
N ILE A 25 -14.46 -6.01 -1.80
CA ILE A 25 -13.46 -5.84 -0.75
C ILE A 25 -13.57 -6.94 0.31
N ALA A 26 -14.77 -7.26 0.77
CA ALA A 26 -14.97 -8.33 1.76
C ALA A 26 -14.47 -9.69 1.26
N ARG A 27 -14.67 -10.01 -0.03
CA ARG A 27 -14.11 -11.23 -0.64
C ARG A 27 -12.59 -11.22 -0.69
N LEU A 28 -11.99 -10.06 -0.99
CA LEU A 28 -10.53 -9.91 -0.97
C LEU A 28 -10.00 -10.10 0.45
N ASP A 29 -10.60 -9.44 1.44
CA ASP A 29 -10.22 -9.55 2.85
C ASP A 29 -10.33 -11.01 3.35
N GLU A 30 -11.45 -11.69 3.07
CA GLU A 30 -11.61 -13.10 3.39
C GLU A 30 -10.54 -14.00 2.74
N ALA A 31 -10.18 -13.73 1.49
CA ALA A 31 -9.13 -14.47 0.80
C ALA A 31 -7.75 -14.23 1.43
N LEU A 32 -7.48 -12.99 1.87
CA LEU A 32 -6.25 -12.63 2.58
C LEU A 32 -6.16 -13.32 3.94
N VAL A 33 -7.22 -13.29 4.73
CA VAL A 33 -7.27 -13.95 6.06
C VAL A 33 -7.06 -15.46 5.95
N ARG A 34 -7.61 -16.10 4.90
CA ARG A 34 -7.45 -17.56 4.70
C ARG A 34 -6.05 -17.98 4.24
N THR A 35 -5.27 -17.09 3.73
CA THR A 35 -3.98 -17.39 3.07
C THR A 35 -2.83 -16.56 3.65
N GLU A 36 -2.46 -16.81 4.92
CA GLU A 36 -1.41 -16.07 5.65
C GLU A 36 -0.12 -15.78 4.86
N ARG A 37 0.33 -16.71 4.00
CA ARG A 37 1.53 -16.50 3.17
C ARG A 37 1.26 -15.62 1.95
N ALA A 38 0.11 -15.79 1.31
CA ALA A 38 -0.28 -15.01 0.15
C ALA A 38 -0.62 -13.58 0.55
N ASP A 39 -1.19 -13.38 1.74
CA ASP A 39 -1.47 -12.07 2.33
C ASP A 39 -0.21 -11.20 2.36
N SER A 40 0.85 -11.68 2.98
CA SER A 40 2.08 -10.89 3.11
C SER A 40 2.79 -10.58 1.77
N ILE A 41 2.64 -11.45 0.75
CA ILE A 41 3.16 -11.22 -0.61
C ILE A 41 2.30 -10.16 -1.31
N TYR A 42 0.97 -10.34 -1.28
CA TYR A 42 0.02 -9.38 -1.81
C TYR A 42 0.22 -7.99 -1.20
N HIS A 43 0.28 -7.94 0.13
CA HIS A 43 0.43 -6.69 0.89
C HIS A 43 1.69 -5.92 0.49
N ALA A 44 2.83 -6.59 0.44
CA ALA A 44 4.10 -5.98 0.03
C ALA A 44 4.04 -5.41 -1.41
N GLY A 45 3.40 -6.11 -2.34
CA GLY A 45 3.18 -5.64 -3.71
C GLY A 45 2.23 -4.45 -3.77
N ALA A 46 1.10 -4.52 -3.05
CA ALA A 46 0.09 -3.47 -2.99
C ALA A 46 0.66 -2.18 -2.38
N LEU A 47 1.41 -2.26 -1.28
CA LEU A 47 2.07 -1.12 -0.64
C LEU A 47 3.05 -0.42 -1.58
N ARG A 48 3.88 -1.17 -2.32
CA ARG A 48 4.79 -0.58 -3.31
C ARG A 48 4.04 0.15 -4.42
N ALA A 49 3.00 -0.48 -4.98
CA ALA A 49 2.19 0.13 -6.03
C ALA A 49 1.49 1.40 -5.54
N GLU A 50 0.92 1.37 -4.34
CA GLU A 50 0.26 2.51 -3.72
C GLU A 50 1.23 3.65 -3.46
N SER A 51 2.43 3.35 -2.93
CA SER A 51 3.47 4.36 -2.66
C SER A 51 3.91 5.10 -3.91
N ILE A 52 4.09 4.38 -5.00
CA ILE A 52 4.43 4.96 -6.32
C ILE A 52 3.28 5.83 -6.82
N SER A 53 2.05 5.37 -6.67
CA SER A 53 0.87 6.08 -7.14
C SER A 53 0.65 7.38 -6.36
N ILE A 54 0.81 7.36 -5.03
CA ILE A 54 0.74 8.57 -4.19
C ILE A 54 1.85 9.55 -4.56
N ALA A 55 3.09 9.06 -4.77
CA ALA A 55 4.19 9.91 -5.23
C ALA A 55 3.92 10.52 -6.61
N ALA A 56 3.31 9.75 -7.52
CA ALA A 56 2.94 10.22 -8.87
C ALA A 56 1.84 11.29 -8.84
N LEU A 57 0.86 11.20 -7.92
CA LEU A 57 -0.15 12.24 -7.70
C LEU A 57 0.47 13.58 -7.25
N GLU A 58 1.68 13.54 -6.69
CA GLU A 58 2.48 14.72 -6.33
C GLU A 58 3.52 15.10 -7.41
N GLY A 59 3.42 14.52 -8.59
CA GLY A 59 4.32 14.82 -9.72
C GLY A 59 5.65 14.06 -9.71
N SER A 60 5.83 13.07 -8.83
CA SER A 60 7.06 12.28 -8.69
C SER A 60 6.90 10.92 -9.36
N LEU A 61 7.40 10.78 -10.59
CA LEU A 61 7.35 9.52 -11.33
C LEU A 61 8.47 8.57 -10.87
N VAL A 62 8.09 7.40 -10.36
CA VAL A 62 9.01 6.39 -9.83
C VAL A 62 8.75 5.05 -10.49
N ARG A 63 9.83 4.35 -10.89
CA ARG A 63 9.74 2.98 -11.40
C ARG A 63 9.68 2.00 -10.24
N MET A 64 8.87 0.95 -10.35
CA MET A 64 8.73 -0.11 -9.34
C MET A 64 10.09 -0.72 -8.96
N GLU A 65 10.95 -0.97 -9.93
CA GLU A 65 12.28 -1.51 -9.69
C GLU A 65 13.17 -0.56 -8.87
N ALA A 66 13.12 0.75 -9.14
CA ALA A 66 13.90 1.74 -8.40
C ALA A 66 13.47 1.81 -6.93
N LEU A 67 12.17 1.81 -6.65
CA LEU A 67 11.65 1.72 -5.29
C LEU A 67 12.07 0.41 -4.62
N SER A 68 11.89 -0.72 -5.30
CA SER A 68 12.26 -2.04 -4.76
C SER A 68 13.75 -2.15 -4.45
N ARG A 69 14.63 -1.57 -5.28
CA ARG A 69 16.07 -1.47 -5.01
C ARG A 69 16.37 -0.71 -3.73
N LEU A 70 15.69 0.43 -3.50
CA LEU A 70 15.87 1.21 -2.28
C LEU A 70 15.36 0.46 -1.05
N LEU A 71 14.18 -0.16 -1.13
CA LEU A 71 13.61 -0.93 -0.02
C LEU A 71 14.47 -2.15 0.34
N GLY A 72 15.08 -2.80 -0.66
CA GLY A 72 15.98 -3.94 -0.45
C GLY A 72 17.40 -3.57 -0.02
N ASP A 73 17.81 -2.31 -0.24
CA ASP A 73 19.13 -1.79 0.17
C ASP A 73 19.04 -0.31 0.53
N ARG A 74 18.66 -0.04 1.76
CA ARG A 74 18.50 1.34 2.28
C ARG A 74 19.81 2.11 2.45
N GLN A 75 20.97 1.50 2.20
CA GLN A 75 22.27 2.15 2.26
C GLN A 75 22.68 2.81 0.93
N ALA A 76 21.87 2.74 -0.10
CA ALA A 76 22.14 3.39 -1.36
C ALA A 76 22.15 4.93 -1.21
N THR A 77 23.31 5.56 -1.47
CA THR A 77 23.56 6.96 -1.11
C THR A 77 23.19 7.98 -2.19
N ASN A 78 23.08 7.60 -3.46
CA ASN A 78 22.83 8.52 -4.58
C ASN A 78 21.47 8.24 -5.23
N LEU A 79 20.39 8.41 -4.46
CA LEU A 79 19.05 8.16 -4.97
C LEU A 79 18.34 9.45 -5.36
N ASP A 80 17.56 9.36 -6.44
CA ASP A 80 16.64 10.38 -6.86
C ASP A 80 15.68 10.75 -5.71
N ARG A 81 15.40 12.04 -5.57
CA ARG A 81 14.44 12.56 -4.57
C ARG A 81 13.08 11.90 -4.69
N SER A 82 12.62 11.66 -5.91
CA SER A 82 11.33 11.00 -6.17
C SER A 82 11.28 9.57 -5.61
N VAL A 83 12.38 8.80 -5.74
CA VAL A 83 12.46 7.44 -5.19
C VAL A 83 12.47 7.45 -3.67
N ARG A 84 13.14 8.44 -3.04
CA ARG A 84 13.10 8.62 -1.59
C ARG A 84 11.70 8.95 -1.11
N LEU A 85 11.00 9.89 -1.78
CA LEU A 85 9.62 10.22 -1.44
C LEU A 85 8.72 8.98 -1.49
N ALA A 86 8.81 8.17 -2.54
CA ALA A 86 8.03 6.93 -2.64
C ALA A 86 8.39 5.93 -1.52
N ALA A 87 9.66 5.87 -1.09
CA ALA A 87 10.06 5.01 0.02
C ALA A 87 9.55 5.53 1.37
N ASP A 88 9.57 6.84 1.60
CA ASP A 88 9.02 7.44 2.82
C ASP A 88 7.49 7.23 2.88
N ILE A 89 6.79 7.36 1.75
CA ILE A 89 5.37 7.02 1.65
C ILE A 89 5.14 5.52 1.91
N HIS A 90 6.02 4.65 1.40
CA HIS A 90 5.93 3.21 1.66
C HIS A 90 6.04 2.90 3.15
N ASP A 91 7.02 3.50 3.85
CA ASP A 91 7.21 3.30 5.29
C ASP A 91 6.01 3.82 6.10
N ALA A 92 5.43 4.95 5.67
CA ALA A 92 4.23 5.50 6.26
C ALA A 92 3.02 4.56 6.08
N LEU A 93 2.81 4.02 4.87
CA LEU A 93 1.74 3.05 4.59
C LEU A 93 1.95 1.73 5.36
N GLU A 94 3.19 1.24 5.43
CA GLU A 94 3.53 0.06 6.22
C GLU A 94 3.19 0.28 7.69
N ARG A 95 3.48 1.47 8.23
CA ARG A 95 3.11 1.83 9.60
C ARG A 95 1.60 1.86 9.80
N VAL A 96 0.85 2.51 8.92
CA VAL A 96 -0.63 2.54 8.99
C VAL A 96 -1.21 1.13 8.89
N SER A 97 -0.63 0.25 8.08
CA SER A 97 -1.10 -1.13 7.97
C SER A 97 -0.94 -1.96 9.25
N THR A 98 -0.13 -1.49 10.20
CA THR A 98 0.02 -2.13 11.53
C THR A 98 -0.94 -1.56 12.58
N TRP A 99 -1.69 -0.51 12.27
CA TRP A 99 -2.69 0.02 13.19
C TRP A 99 -3.79 -1.03 13.42
N GLY A 100 -4.10 -1.26 14.69
CA GLY A 100 -5.12 -2.22 15.09
C GLY A 100 -6.54 -1.63 15.08
N ALA A 101 -7.37 -2.22 15.93
CA ALA A 101 -8.75 -1.77 16.13
C ALA A 101 -8.87 -0.44 16.88
N GLU A 102 -7.82 0.01 17.55
CA GLU A 102 -7.78 1.29 18.25
C GLU A 102 -7.26 2.39 17.32
N PRO A 103 -7.76 3.63 17.44
CA PRO A 103 -7.24 4.74 16.65
C PRO A 103 -5.78 5.03 17.05
N PRO A 104 -4.93 5.44 16.10
CA PRO A 104 -3.57 5.83 16.41
C PRO A 104 -3.55 7.06 17.30
N SER A 105 -2.53 7.20 18.13
CA SER A 105 -2.31 8.41 18.94
C SER A 105 -1.94 9.62 18.06
N SER A 106 -2.07 10.82 18.60
CA SER A 106 -1.62 12.04 17.91
C SER A 106 -0.12 12.02 17.60
N GLU A 107 0.69 11.34 18.45
CA GLU A 107 2.12 11.17 18.23
C GLU A 107 2.41 10.22 17.05
N GLU A 108 1.62 9.15 16.88
CA GLU A 108 1.73 8.25 15.73
C GLU A 108 1.34 8.96 14.43
N ILE A 109 0.33 9.82 14.46
CA ILE A 109 -0.05 10.65 13.30
C ILE A 109 1.06 11.63 12.94
N ARG A 110 1.67 12.27 13.94
CA ARG A 110 2.83 13.15 13.71
C ARG A 110 4.00 12.39 13.12
N HIS A 111 4.30 11.22 13.65
CA HIS A 111 5.35 10.36 13.13
C HIS A 111 5.06 9.91 11.68
N LEU A 112 3.80 9.61 11.37
CA LEU A 112 3.36 9.31 10.01
C LEU A 112 3.64 10.47 9.05
N PHE A 113 3.39 11.71 9.48
CA PHE A 113 3.72 12.89 8.69
C PHE A 113 5.23 13.02 8.48
N ASP A 114 6.02 12.87 9.53
CA ASP A 114 7.49 12.96 9.47
C ASP A 114 8.07 11.90 8.50
N LEU A 115 7.57 10.66 8.54
CA LEU A 115 7.95 9.60 7.60
C LEU A 115 7.59 9.97 6.16
N SER A 116 6.39 10.47 5.94
CA SER A 116 5.89 10.76 4.59
C SER A 116 6.53 12.01 3.96
N ASP A 117 7.17 12.88 4.74
CA ASP A 117 7.75 14.14 4.28
C ASP A 117 9.28 14.23 4.49
N ALA A 118 9.92 13.17 4.99
CA ALA A 118 11.34 13.16 5.31
C ALA A 118 12.24 13.51 4.10
N SER A 119 11.85 13.09 2.90
CA SER A 119 12.55 13.36 1.66
C SER A 119 12.34 14.78 1.11
N SER A 120 11.32 15.51 1.58
CA SER A 120 11.03 16.86 1.09
C SER A 120 12.14 17.86 1.42
N GLY A 121 13.00 17.54 2.39
CA GLY A 121 14.07 18.41 2.87
C GLY A 121 13.55 19.68 3.53
N ARG A 122 12.24 19.77 3.78
CA ARG A 122 11.64 20.88 4.50
C ARG A 122 12.01 20.80 5.97
N ARG A 123 13.04 21.53 6.38
CA ARG A 123 13.18 21.87 7.80
C ARG A 123 12.01 22.77 8.15
N LEU A 124 11.03 22.25 8.87
CA LEU A 124 9.94 23.05 9.40
C LEU A 124 10.53 24.19 10.22
N LYS A 125 10.19 25.44 9.85
CA LYS A 125 10.46 26.59 10.71
C LYS A 125 9.69 26.39 12.00
N GLN A 126 10.25 26.83 13.11
CA GLN A 126 9.66 26.66 14.44
C GLN A 126 8.19 27.11 14.52
N ASP A 127 7.84 28.16 13.77
CA ASP A 127 6.46 28.69 13.69
C ASP A 127 5.47 27.74 12.98
N LEU A 128 5.95 26.80 12.16
CA LEU A 128 5.11 25.83 11.43
C LEU A 128 4.89 24.54 12.21
N VAL A 129 5.67 24.28 13.25
CA VAL A 129 5.48 23.11 14.14
C VAL A 129 4.13 23.17 14.83
N TRP A 130 3.69 24.34 15.26
CA TRP A 130 2.39 24.54 15.88
C TRP A 130 1.22 24.16 14.96
N VAL A 131 1.27 24.59 13.71
CA VAL A 131 0.23 24.27 12.72
C VAL A 131 0.14 22.74 12.54
N LEU A 132 1.27 22.08 12.50
CA LEU A 132 1.30 20.62 12.36
C LEU A 132 0.75 19.91 13.60
N GLU A 133 1.06 20.39 14.80
CA GLU A 133 0.53 19.82 16.05
C GLU A 133 -1.00 19.95 16.13
N GLU A 134 -1.54 21.10 15.75
CA GLU A 134 -2.99 21.32 15.66
C GLU A 134 -3.64 20.39 14.60
N ASP A 135 -3.00 20.22 13.46
CA ASP A 135 -3.48 19.35 12.39
C ASP A 135 -3.45 17.88 12.81
N CYS A 136 -2.41 17.43 13.49
CA CYS A 136 -2.31 16.09 14.03
C CYS A 136 -3.39 15.81 15.10
N LEU A 137 -3.63 16.77 16.00
CA LEU A 137 -4.67 16.65 17.01
C LEU A 137 -6.07 16.65 16.37
N TRP A 138 -6.28 17.49 15.36
CA TRP A 138 -7.52 17.49 14.61
C TRP A 138 -7.78 16.13 13.96
N LEU A 139 -6.80 15.57 13.23
CA LEU A 139 -6.96 14.25 12.59
C LEU A 139 -7.21 13.15 13.63
N TYR A 140 -6.51 13.19 14.76
CA TYR A 140 -6.73 12.25 15.86
C TYR A 140 -8.19 12.27 16.35
N ASN A 141 -8.75 13.47 16.56
CA ASN A 141 -10.13 13.64 17.01
C ASN A 141 -11.15 13.16 15.95
N GLU A 142 -10.87 13.40 14.66
CA GLU A 142 -11.72 12.88 13.57
C GLU A 142 -11.70 11.33 13.53
N LEU A 143 -10.51 10.72 13.72
CA LEU A 143 -10.39 9.27 13.78
C LEU A 143 -11.09 8.68 15.02
N LEU A 144 -10.98 9.34 16.18
CA LEU A 144 -11.71 8.95 17.39
C LEU A 144 -13.23 8.97 17.16
N ALA A 145 -13.76 10.09 16.64
CA ALA A 145 -15.18 10.24 16.37
C ALA A 145 -15.69 9.19 15.36
N PHE A 146 -14.88 8.88 14.34
CA PHE A 146 -15.19 7.82 13.38
C PHE A 146 -15.25 6.44 14.07
N MET A 147 -14.34 6.15 14.98
CA MET A 147 -14.26 4.86 15.66
C MET A 147 -15.41 4.60 16.63
N GLU A 148 -16.12 5.63 17.11
CA GLU A 148 -17.32 5.45 17.92
C GLU A 148 -18.44 4.72 17.15
N LYS A 149 -18.57 4.96 15.85
CA LYS A 149 -19.56 4.35 14.96
C LYS A 149 -19.01 4.17 13.55
N PRO A 150 -18.03 3.28 13.37
CA PRO A 150 -17.39 3.11 12.07
C PRO A 150 -18.40 2.59 11.04
N ASN A 151 -18.49 3.28 9.92
CA ASN A 151 -19.28 2.84 8.77
C ASN A 151 -18.62 3.28 7.46
N PRO A 152 -18.90 2.62 6.34
CA PRO A 152 -18.22 2.90 5.08
C PRO A 152 -18.50 4.29 4.50
N TRP A 153 -19.66 4.87 4.78
CA TRP A 153 -20.03 6.19 4.27
C TRP A 153 -19.22 7.30 4.91
N ASP A 154 -19.13 7.26 6.25
CA ASP A 154 -18.36 8.25 7.00
C ASP A 154 -16.87 8.07 6.76
N ALA A 155 -16.38 6.83 6.57
CA ALA A 155 -15.01 6.58 6.18
C ALA A 155 -14.65 7.28 4.87
N ILE A 156 -15.47 7.11 3.84
CA ILE A 156 -15.25 7.71 2.51
C ILE A 156 -15.39 9.24 2.57
N GLU A 157 -16.34 9.75 3.34
CA GLU A 157 -16.53 11.19 3.51
C GLU A 157 -15.40 11.85 4.29
N ASN A 158 -14.89 11.20 5.33
CA ASN A 158 -13.73 11.69 6.07
C ASN A 158 -12.47 11.74 5.19
N VAL A 159 -12.28 10.74 4.32
CA VAL A 159 -11.21 10.77 3.31
C VAL A 159 -11.38 11.98 2.37
N ARG A 160 -12.62 12.31 1.94
CA ARG A 160 -12.89 13.51 1.12
C ARG A 160 -12.60 14.79 1.87
N SER A 161 -13.09 14.89 3.10
CA SER A 161 -12.89 16.07 3.95
C SER A 161 -11.41 16.35 4.17
N LEU A 162 -10.62 15.31 4.44
CA LEU A 162 -9.17 15.43 4.57
C LEU A 162 -8.51 15.78 3.23
N TRP A 163 -8.93 15.15 2.13
CA TRP A 163 -8.41 15.41 0.78
C TRP A 163 -8.57 16.87 0.35
N THR A 164 -9.70 17.50 0.68
CA THR A 164 -10.03 18.88 0.31
C THR A 164 -9.56 19.91 1.34
N SER A 165 -9.07 19.46 2.50
CA SER A 165 -8.61 20.34 3.56
C SER A 165 -7.34 21.10 3.16
N GLY A 166 -7.16 22.31 3.73
CA GLY A 166 -5.92 23.06 3.61
C GLY A 166 -4.85 22.68 4.64
N ARG A 167 -5.03 21.55 5.35
CA ARG A 167 -4.20 21.13 6.49
C ARG A 167 -2.88 20.50 6.08
N PHE A 168 -2.07 20.12 7.06
CA PHE A 168 -0.80 19.41 6.90
C PHE A 168 0.18 20.11 5.95
N LEU A 169 0.24 21.46 6.03
CA LEU A 169 1.15 22.28 5.23
C LEU A 169 1.08 21.98 3.72
N GLY A 170 -0.13 21.66 3.23
CA GLY A 170 -0.39 21.36 1.82
C GLY A 170 -0.18 19.90 1.43
N THR A 171 0.05 18.98 2.39
CA THR A 171 0.15 17.54 2.13
C THR A 171 -1.14 16.77 2.50
N ALA A 172 -2.27 17.47 2.64
CA ALA A 172 -3.57 16.89 3.01
C ALA A 172 -3.97 15.71 2.11
N LYS A 173 -3.73 15.82 0.80
CA LYS A 173 -4.02 14.74 -0.16
C LYS A 173 -3.23 13.47 0.15
N ARG A 174 -1.94 13.61 0.46
CA ARG A 174 -1.09 12.50 0.87
C ARG A 174 -1.60 11.89 2.16
N MET A 175 -1.85 12.71 3.18
CA MET A 175 -2.37 12.25 4.47
C MET A 175 -3.71 11.53 4.33
N SER A 176 -4.62 12.07 3.51
CA SER A 176 -5.89 11.43 3.16
C SER A 176 -5.69 10.01 2.62
N LEU A 177 -4.76 9.83 1.66
CA LEU A 177 -4.49 8.52 1.06
C LEU A 177 -3.76 7.57 2.02
N LEU A 178 -2.88 8.08 2.87
CA LEU A 178 -2.18 7.26 3.87
C LEU A 178 -3.16 6.61 4.86
N VAL A 179 -4.14 7.37 5.35
CA VAL A 179 -5.09 6.87 6.35
C VAL A 179 -6.34 6.21 5.73
N SER A 180 -6.59 6.42 4.44
CA SER A 180 -7.82 5.96 3.76
C SER A 180 -8.01 4.45 3.85
N GLY A 181 -6.94 3.69 3.68
CA GLY A 181 -6.98 2.23 3.70
C GLY A 181 -7.44 1.68 5.05
N TRP A 182 -6.94 2.26 6.13
CA TRP A 182 -7.32 1.90 7.48
C TRP A 182 -8.78 2.30 7.76
N MET A 183 -9.19 3.54 7.46
CA MET A 183 -10.54 4.02 7.69
C MET A 183 -11.59 3.21 6.90
N ILE A 184 -11.35 3.00 5.61
CA ILE A 184 -12.28 2.25 4.75
C ILE A 184 -12.36 0.79 5.19
N GLY A 185 -11.22 0.16 5.53
CA GLY A 185 -11.18 -1.20 6.06
C GLY A 185 -12.04 -1.33 7.33
N HIS A 186 -11.87 -0.42 8.30
CA HIS A 186 -12.69 -0.40 9.52
C HIS A 186 -14.17 -0.14 9.23
N GLY A 187 -14.49 0.83 8.36
CA GLY A 187 -15.88 1.11 7.98
C GLY A 187 -16.58 -0.06 7.32
N LEU A 188 -15.84 -0.91 6.62
CA LEU A 188 -16.34 -2.14 5.97
C LEU A 188 -16.29 -3.38 6.89
N GLY A 189 -15.69 -3.27 8.08
CA GLY A 189 -15.50 -4.42 8.99
C GLY A 189 -14.46 -5.42 8.51
N CYS A 190 -13.47 -4.99 7.72
CA CYS A 190 -12.37 -5.83 7.24
C CYS A 190 -11.32 -6.04 8.33
N ALA A 191 -10.66 -7.19 8.30
CA ALA A 191 -9.51 -7.48 9.16
C ALA A 191 -8.24 -6.76 8.69
N ASN A 192 -8.14 -6.46 7.38
CA ASN A 192 -7.01 -5.83 6.75
C ASN A 192 -7.35 -4.44 6.22
N PRO A 193 -6.40 -3.48 6.17
CA PRO A 193 -6.60 -2.20 5.52
C PRO A 193 -6.80 -2.37 4.01
N VAL A 194 -7.63 -1.52 3.42
CA VAL A 194 -7.88 -1.50 1.97
C VAL A 194 -6.80 -0.67 1.28
N ILE A 195 -5.87 -1.32 0.57
CA ILE A 195 -4.78 -0.65 -0.13
C ILE A 195 -5.10 -0.54 -1.62
N GLY A 196 -4.90 0.64 -2.22
CA GLY A 196 -5.03 0.82 -3.67
C GLY A 196 -5.82 2.06 -4.10
N LEU A 197 -6.27 2.92 -3.16
CA LEU A 197 -7.05 4.10 -3.52
C LEU A 197 -6.21 5.11 -4.32
N GLY A 198 -4.94 5.36 -3.94
CA GLY A 198 -4.02 6.18 -4.72
C GLY A 198 -3.74 5.59 -6.10
N THR A 199 -3.65 4.25 -6.19
CA THR A 199 -3.51 3.54 -7.46
C THR A 199 -4.74 3.69 -8.36
N ALA A 200 -5.94 3.73 -7.79
CA ALA A 200 -7.15 4.01 -8.54
C ALA A 200 -7.21 5.49 -8.98
N MET A 201 -6.85 6.41 -8.09
CA MET A 201 -6.88 7.85 -8.35
C MET A 201 -5.91 8.29 -9.45
N ILE A 202 -4.72 7.68 -9.54
CA ILE A 202 -3.76 8.05 -10.59
C ILE A 202 -4.25 7.67 -12.00
N ARG A 203 -5.15 6.70 -12.11
CA ARG A 203 -5.75 6.29 -13.38
C ARG A 203 -6.76 7.29 -13.91
N ASP A 204 -7.43 8.02 -13.02
CA ASP A 204 -8.42 9.07 -13.36
C ASP A 204 -8.33 10.25 -12.37
N THR A 205 -7.19 10.94 -12.42
CA THR A 205 -6.92 12.07 -11.51
C THR A 205 -7.91 13.21 -11.67
N ASP A 206 -8.35 13.48 -12.92
CA ASP A 206 -9.29 14.56 -13.21
C ASP A 206 -10.69 14.22 -12.72
N GLY A 207 -11.15 12.98 -12.92
CA GLY A 207 -12.42 12.51 -12.39
C GLY A 207 -12.48 12.59 -10.88
N PHE A 208 -11.44 12.13 -10.18
CA PHE A 208 -11.37 12.24 -8.71
C PHE A 208 -11.32 13.70 -8.22
N ARG A 209 -10.59 14.58 -8.93
CA ARG A 209 -10.55 16.00 -8.59
C ARG A 209 -11.93 16.66 -8.76
N GLN A 210 -12.65 16.35 -9.82
CA GLN A 210 -14.01 16.84 -10.06
C GLN A 210 -14.97 16.27 -9.01
N ALA A 211 -14.94 14.97 -8.77
CA ALA A 211 -15.81 14.29 -7.80
C ALA A 211 -15.60 14.81 -6.38
N SER A 212 -14.39 15.26 -6.01
CA SER A 212 -14.12 15.79 -4.66
C SER A 212 -14.90 17.07 -4.33
N GLN A 213 -15.46 17.77 -5.31
CA GLN A 213 -16.27 18.97 -5.10
C GLN A 213 -17.68 18.66 -4.59
N ASP A 214 -18.17 17.44 -4.83
CA ASP A 214 -19.51 17.00 -4.47
C ASP A 214 -19.48 15.67 -3.73
N ARG A 215 -20.27 15.55 -2.67
CA ARG A 215 -20.31 14.35 -1.81
C ARG A 215 -20.76 13.11 -2.56
N ILE A 216 -21.82 13.21 -3.35
CA ILE A 216 -22.42 12.08 -4.05
C ILE A 216 -21.48 11.57 -5.13
N SER A 217 -20.94 12.47 -5.94
CA SER A 217 -19.94 12.15 -6.96
C SER A 217 -18.70 11.49 -6.36
N TRP A 218 -18.23 11.97 -5.20
CA TRP A 218 -17.12 11.37 -4.48
C TRP A 218 -17.42 9.95 -4.03
N LEU A 219 -18.59 9.72 -3.42
CA LEU A 219 -19.03 8.39 -2.97
C LEU A 219 -19.12 7.41 -4.15
N ALA A 220 -19.69 7.84 -5.28
CA ALA A 220 -19.77 7.02 -6.49
C ALA A 220 -18.38 6.68 -7.05
N MET A 221 -17.48 7.66 -7.15
CA MET A 221 -16.13 7.48 -7.67
C MET A 221 -15.30 6.55 -6.78
N VAL A 222 -15.30 6.76 -5.46
CA VAL A 222 -14.59 5.89 -4.52
C VAL A 222 -15.22 4.50 -4.49
N GLY A 223 -16.55 4.39 -4.54
CA GLY A 223 -17.23 3.10 -4.65
C GLY A 223 -16.78 2.31 -5.88
N HIS A 224 -16.70 2.95 -7.04
CA HIS A 224 -16.18 2.33 -8.26
C HIS A 224 -14.70 1.89 -8.09
N ALA A 225 -13.87 2.74 -7.51
CA ALA A 225 -12.47 2.44 -7.21
C ALA A 225 -12.34 1.22 -6.28
N LEU A 226 -13.10 1.16 -5.20
CA LEU A 226 -13.10 0.03 -4.26
C LEU A 226 -13.53 -1.28 -4.95
N GLY A 227 -14.55 -1.24 -5.81
CA GLY A 227 -14.95 -2.39 -6.61
C GLY A 227 -13.83 -2.92 -7.51
N THR A 228 -13.05 -2.01 -8.11
CA THR A 228 -11.88 -2.33 -8.92
C THR A 228 -10.75 -2.90 -8.06
N ILE A 229 -10.44 -2.27 -6.92
CA ILE A 229 -9.41 -2.72 -5.96
C ILE A 229 -9.71 -4.14 -5.50
N GLY A 230 -10.96 -4.44 -5.12
CA GLY A 230 -11.33 -5.79 -4.68
C GLY A 230 -11.15 -6.85 -5.77
N LYS A 231 -11.58 -6.56 -7.00
CA LYS A 231 -11.44 -7.48 -8.14
C LYS A 231 -9.98 -7.69 -8.55
N GLU A 232 -9.25 -6.61 -8.74
CA GLU A 232 -7.82 -6.68 -9.12
C GLU A 232 -6.99 -7.29 -8.00
N GLY A 233 -7.34 -7.03 -6.73
CA GLY A 233 -6.68 -7.62 -5.57
C GLY A 233 -6.80 -9.14 -5.56
N LEU A 234 -8.00 -9.68 -5.78
CA LEU A 234 -8.21 -11.13 -5.91
C LEU A 234 -7.41 -11.72 -7.08
N GLN A 235 -7.37 -11.05 -8.23
CA GLN A 235 -6.58 -11.51 -9.37
C GLN A 235 -5.09 -11.53 -9.05
N ARG A 236 -4.56 -10.49 -8.40
CA ARG A 236 -3.14 -10.44 -7.97
C ARG A 236 -2.78 -11.52 -6.97
N LEU A 237 -3.72 -11.92 -6.08
CA LEU A 237 -3.51 -13.07 -5.18
C LEU A 237 -3.34 -14.36 -5.97
N VAL A 238 -4.20 -14.59 -6.96
CA VAL A 238 -4.13 -15.78 -7.84
C VAL A 238 -2.82 -15.78 -8.63
N ASP A 239 -2.49 -14.66 -9.27
CA ASP A 239 -1.28 -14.51 -10.10
C ASP A 239 -0.01 -14.65 -9.26
N GLY A 240 0.02 -14.06 -8.06
CA GLY A 240 1.13 -14.21 -7.12
C GLY A 240 1.35 -15.65 -6.70
N ASN A 241 0.28 -16.38 -6.39
CA ASN A 241 0.37 -17.80 -6.06
C ASN A 241 0.83 -18.63 -7.26
N ALA A 242 0.33 -18.35 -8.46
CA ALA A 242 0.75 -19.03 -9.69
C ALA A 242 2.24 -18.78 -9.99
N SER A 243 2.72 -17.53 -9.83
CA SER A 243 4.13 -17.18 -9.97
C SER A 243 5.00 -17.94 -8.97
N ARG A 244 4.58 -18.01 -7.71
CA ARG A 244 5.26 -18.77 -6.67
C ARG A 244 5.37 -20.25 -7.02
N VAL A 245 4.28 -20.89 -7.42
CA VAL A 245 4.23 -22.30 -7.82
C VAL A 245 5.15 -22.55 -9.02
N SER A 246 5.11 -21.65 -10.01
CA SER A 246 5.98 -21.72 -11.19
C SER A 246 7.47 -21.65 -10.81
N MET A 247 7.87 -20.74 -9.91
CA MET A 247 9.25 -20.65 -9.46
C MET A 247 9.70 -21.88 -8.68
N LEU A 248 8.82 -22.44 -7.84
CA LEU A 248 9.11 -23.70 -7.13
C LEU A 248 9.28 -24.87 -8.09
N ALA A 249 8.51 -24.93 -9.17
CA ALA A 249 8.59 -26.00 -10.16
C ALA A 249 9.89 -25.97 -11.00
N LEU A 250 10.54 -24.81 -11.10
CA LEU A 250 11.83 -24.67 -11.78
C LEU A 250 13.01 -25.17 -10.92
N CYS A 251 12.82 -25.22 -9.60
CA CYS A 251 13.85 -25.71 -8.69
C CYS A 251 13.78 -27.24 -8.53
N PRO A 252 14.89 -27.91 -8.20
CA PRO A 252 14.87 -29.33 -7.87
C PRO A 252 13.85 -29.63 -6.78
N PRO A 253 13.20 -30.83 -6.80
CA PRO A 253 12.16 -31.16 -5.84
C PRO A 253 12.70 -31.14 -4.41
N GLU A 254 12.24 -30.16 -3.64
CA GLU A 254 12.59 -29.97 -2.24
C GLU A 254 11.31 -29.94 -1.38
N LYS A 255 11.46 -30.17 -0.07
CA LYS A 255 10.35 -30.07 0.86
C LYS A 255 9.84 -28.61 0.89
N SER A 256 8.54 -28.41 1.06
CA SER A 256 7.90 -27.08 1.13
C SER A 256 8.46 -26.16 2.23
N SER A 257 9.11 -26.73 3.24
CA SER A 257 9.83 -26.02 4.32
C SER A 257 11.30 -25.77 4.02
N SER A 258 11.76 -26.08 2.79
CA SER A 258 13.16 -25.91 2.39
C SER A 258 13.57 -24.44 2.39
N SER A 259 14.87 -24.18 2.50
CA SER A 259 15.43 -22.83 2.40
C SER A 259 15.12 -22.18 1.03
N VAL A 260 14.99 -22.97 -0.03
CA VAL A 260 14.60 -22.50 -1.37
C VAL A 260 13.18 -21.94 -1.35
N ALA A 261 12.20 -22.68 -0.82
CA ALA A 261 10.81 -22.22 -0.74
C ALA A 261 10.68 -20.93 0.09
N ARG A 262 11.36 -20.88 1.24
CA ARG A 262 11.39 -19.68 2.09
C ARG A 262 12.07 -18.48 1.40
N THR A 263 13.09 -18.74 0.58
CA THR A 263 13.75 -17.69 -0.19
C THR A 263 12.85 -17.18 -1.31
N ILE A 264 12.09 -18.04 -1.99
CA ILE A 264 11.08 -17.61 -2.97
C ILE A 264 10.02 -16.74 -2.31
N ASP A 265 9.50 -17.13 -1.14
CA ASP A 265 8.55 -16.33 -0.39
C ASP A 265 9.13 -14.95 0.00
N PHE A 266 10.39 -14.90 0.39
CA PHE A 266 11.10 -13.65 0.67
C PHE A 266 11.26 -12.77 -0.59
N MET A 267 11.67 -13.37 -1.72
CA MET A 267 11.88 -12.64 -2.98
C MET A 267 10.58 -12.03 -3.53
N MET A 268 9.46 -12.70 -3.36
CA MET A 268 8.16 -12.16 -3.77
C MET A 268 7.76 -10.91 -2.97
N LYS A 269 8.20 -10.82 -1.72
CA LYS A 269 8.00 -9.60 -0.90
C LYS A 269 9.05 -8.54 -1.17
N THR A 270 10.29 -8.96 -1.40
CA THR A 270 11.46 -8.10 -1.60
C THR A 270 12.14 -8.50 -2.91
N PRO A 271 11.60 -8.07 -4.07
CA PRO A 271 12.05 -8.56 -5.38
C PRO A 271 13.46 -8.13 -5.77
N VAL A 272 14.01 -7.13 -5.09
CA VAL A 272 15.40 -6.69 -5.26
C VAL A 272 16.06 -6.66 -3.89
N PHE A 273 17.15 -7.40 -3.72
CA PHE A 273 17.81 -7.52 -2.42
C PHE A 273 19.30 -7.86 -2.55
N ARG A 274 20.01 -7.71 -1.45
CA ARG A 274 21.38 -8.22 -1.28
C ARG A 274 21.42 -9.45 -0.39
N LYS A 275 22.44 -10.28 -0.55
CA LYS A 275 22.62 -11.49 0.26
C LYS A 275 22.51 -11.27 1.77
N PRO A 276 23.10 -10.22 2.39
CA PRO A 276 22.95 -9.97 3.83
C PRO A 276 21.49 -9.75 4.26
N ALA A 277 20.65 -9.16 3.41
CA ALA A 277 19.22 -8.99 3.71
C ALA A 277 18.51 -10.36 3.79
N LEU A 278 18.82 -11.26 2.86
CA LEU A 278 18.31 -12.63 2.88
C LEU A 278 18.79 -13.41 4.11
N GLU A 279 20.09 -13.33 4.43
CA GLU A 279 20.69 -13.95 5.60
C GLU A 279 19.95 -13.53 6.88
N LYS A 280 19.74 -12.24 7.05
CA LYS A 280 19.04 -11.66 8.20
C LYS A 280 17.57 -12.09 8.25
N ALA A 281 16.86 -12.00 7.12
CA ALA A 281 15.43 -12.30 7.06
C ALA A 281 15.09 -13.76 7.34
N LEU A 282 15.95 -14.68 6.88
CA LEU A 282 15.69 -16.11 6.99
C LEU A 282 16.54 -16.84 8.06
N GLY A 283 17.45 -16.12 8.72
CA GLY A 283 18.37 -16.71 9.69
C GLY A 283 19.36 -17.69 9.04
N LEU A 284 19.77 -17.45 7.79
CA LEU A 284 20.69 -18.30 7.08
C LEU A 284 22.15 -17.92 7.36
N THR A 285 23.04 -18.93 7.36
CA THR A 285 24.47 -18.67 7.31
C THR A 285 24.87 -18.13 5.95
N THR A 286 25.97 -17.39 5.85
CA THR A 286 26.48 -16.84 4.57
C THR A 286 26.67 -17.92 3.51
N ARG A 287 27.16 -19.12 3.90
CA ARG A 287 27.30 -20.26 3.00
C ARG A 287 25.93 -20.82 2.60
N GLY A 288 24.99 -20.95 3.54
CA GLY A 288 23.64 -21.45 3.27
C GLY A 288 22.87 -20.53 2.31
N ALA A 289 22.94 -19.20 2.52
CA ALA A 289 22.36 -18.23 1.62
C ALA A 289 22.95 -18.32 0.20
N GLN A 290 24.31 -18.47 0.09
CA GLN A 290 24.95 -18.59 -1.21
C GLN A 290 24.48 -19.84 -1.96
N VAL A 291 24.45 -21.01 -1.30
CA VAL A 291 23.97 -22.26 -1.92
C VAL A 291 22.54 -22.17 -2.44
N VAL A 292 21.67 -21.47 -1.71
CA VAL A 292 20.29 -21.27 -2.16
C VAL A 292 20.22 -20.29 -3.34
N LEU A 293 21.01 -19.22 -3.31
CA LEU A 293 21.06 -18.24 -4.41
C LEU A 293 21.63 -18.84 -5.68
N ASP A 294 22.69 -19.65 -5.59
CA ASP A 294 23.26 -20.35 -6.74
C ASP A 294 22.23 -21.27 -7.41
N LYS A 295 21.44 -22.04 -6.62
CA LYS A 295 20.35 -22.87 -7.16
C LYS A 295 19.26 -22.06 -7.86
N LEU A 296 18.92 -20.89 -7.32
CA LEU A 296 17.88 -20.02 -7.90
C LEU A 296 18.38 -19.30 -9.17
N GLU A 297 19.65 -18.99 -9.22
CA GLU A 297 20.32 -18.46 -10.41
C GLU A 297 20.41 -19.52 -11.52
N GLU A 298 20.84 -20.76 -11.19
CA GLU A 298 20.85 -21.90 -12.11
C GLU A 298 19.45 -22.24 -12.66
N ALA A 299 18.41 -22.04 -11.86
CA ALA A 299 17.02 -22.26 -12.24
C ALA A 299 16.38 -21.08 -12.99
N ASP A 300 17.14 -20.02 -13.28
CA ASP A 300 16.64 -18.76 -13.91
C ASP A 300 15.45 -18.12 -13.16
N VAL A 301 15.46 -18.23 -11.84
CA VAL A 301 14.45 -17.62 -10.95
C VAL A 301 14.91 -16.24 -10.49
N VAL A 302 16.21 -16.03 -10.38
CA VAL A 302 16.81 -14.76 -9.95
C VAL A 302 17.93 -14.36 -10.90
N GLU A 303 17.96 -13.07 -11.24
CA GLU A 303 19.05 -12.45 -11.99
C GLU A 303 20.03 -11.76 -11.03
N VAL A 304 21.31 -11.76 -11.40
CA VAL A 304 22.36 -11.09 -10.63
C VAL A 304 22.77 -9.81 -11.35
N ASP A 305 22.70 -8.68 -10.63
CA ASP A 305 23.15 -7.37 -11.11
C ASP A 305 24.33 -6.90 -10.25
N GLY A 306 25.38 -6.41 -10.91
CA GLY A 306 26.58 -5.89 -10.25
C GLY A 306 27.72 -6.89 -10.11
N THR A 307 28.83 -6.41 -9.54
CA THR A 307 30.07 -7.19 -9.31
C THR A 307 30.11 -7.78 -7.91
N ASP A 308 31.02 -8.74 -7.64
CA ASP A 308 31.11 -9.57 -6.43
C ASP A 308 30.91 -8.86 -5.08
N ARG A 309 31.36 -7.62 -4.92
CA ARG A 309 31.19 -6.87 -3.68
C ARG A 309 29.85 -6.13 -3.56
N LYS A 310 29.12 -5.99 -4.67
CA LYS A 310 27.85 -5.25 -4.75
C LYS A 310 26.76 -6.03 -5.49
N ARG A 311 26.84 -7.36 -5.47
CA ARG A 311 25.82 -8.22 -6.08
C ARG A 311 24.44 -7.91 -5.52
N THR A 312 23.53 -7.58 -6.41
CA THR A 312 22.11 -7.40 -6.14
C THR A 312 21.36 -8.49 -6.90
N TYR A 313 20.45 -9.15 -6.21
CA TYR A 313 19.62 -10.22 -6.76
C TYR A 313 18.26 -9.64 -7.11
N VAL A 314 17.77 -9.92 -8.31
CA VAL A 314 16.52 -9.40 -8.86
C VAL A 314 15.60 -10.54 -9.23
N CYS A 315 14.43 -10.65 -8.61
CA CYS A 315 13.39 -11.59 -8.98
C CYS A 315 12.37 -10.90 -9.90
N ARG A 316 12.54 -11.03 -11.22
CA ARG A 316 11.65 -10.36 -12.19
C ARG A 316 10.21 -10.87 -12.16
N ARG A 317 9.98 -12.10 -11.71
CA ARG A 317 8.64 -12.70 -11.62
C ARG A 317 7.83 -12.20 -10.42
N ALA A 318 8.42 -11.37 -9.56
CA ALA A 318 7.77 -10.77 -8.40
C ALA A 318 7.28 -9.30 -8.64
N PHE A 319 7.43 -8.79 -9.86
CA PHE A 319 6.95 -7.46 -10.26
C PHE A 319 5.57 -7.49 -10.90
#